data_3706c862ac36518aac799a7ff39d35be
#
_entry.id   3706c862ac36518aac799a7ff39d35be
#
_cell.length_a   1.000
_cell.length_b   1.000
_cell.length_c   1.000
_cell.angle_alpha   90.00
_cell.angle_beta   90.00
_cell.angle_gamma   90.00
#
_symmetry.space_group_name_H-M   'P 1'
#
loop_
_entity.id
_entity.type
_entity.pdbx_description
1 polymer ?
#
loop_
_entity_poly.entity_id
_entity_poly.type
_entity_poly.pdbx_seq_one_letter_code
_entity_poly.pdbx_strand_id
1 'polypeptide(L)'
;MKIIQIGTGGWGKNHARILSEFGVLSSICDMNKERAKEFGEKYNVNYYDSLDQIMTNEDFDGAFICTPTSTHSEIATQLIENKKHVFVEKPMTYLSEDGDKLVEKAKKNKVVLTSGYIERFNPAVTRVKEFLKSKEYGELIRLEFYREHRMPSHIKDVGIIYDTSVHDIDTAMWLFDETPELVFAKSGSINHEHENFATIMLGFKDDKIATISSNWITPTRVRNFNAVCTDARIFSDFITQEIRVETENGSHSPREPKAEPLSLEIRNFLDSIDGK
;
A
#
# COMPACT_ATOMS: atom_id res chain seq x y z
N MET A 1 -23.59 3.62 -0.60
CA MET A 1 -22.39 3.89 0.19
C MET A 1 -21.86 5.27 -0.18
N LYS A 2 -21.54 6.10 0.81
CA LYS A 2 -20.96 7.44 0.65
C LYS A 2 -19.56 7.45 1.26
N ILE A 3 -18.56 7.78 0.48
CA ILE A 3 -17.15 7.81 0.90
C ILE A 3 -16.59 9.21 0.73
N ILE A 4 -15.87 9.68 1.72
CA ILE A 4 -15.15 10.95 1.64
C ILE A 4 -13.66 10.72 1.38
N GLN A 5 -13.03 11.67 0.67
CA GLN A 5 -11.59 11.70 0.45
C GLN A 5 -10.97 12.82 1.29
N ILE A 6 -10.01 12.47 2.16
CA ILE A 6 -9.27 13.41 2.99
C ILE A 6 -7.82 13.46 2.48
N GLY A 7 -7.42 14.64 2.01
CA GLY A 7 -6.15 14.85 1.31
C GLY A 7 -6.23 14.47 -0.17
N THR A 8 -6.01 15.45 -1.04
CA THR A 8 -6.00 15.29 -2.51
C THR A 8 -4.65 15.65 -3.12
N GLY A 9 -3.59 15.59 -2.30
CA GLY A 9 -2.20 15.75 -2.73
C GLY A 9 -1.73 14.58 -3.60
N GLY A 10 -0.42 14.37 -3.66
CA GLY A 10 0.29 13.38 -4.47
C GLY A 10 -0.51 12.12 -4.85
N TRP A 11 -0.75 11.23 -3.90
CA TRP A 11 -1.46 9.97 -4.12
C TRP A 11 -2.97 10.10 -3.99
N GLY A 12 -3.47 10.97 -3.09
CA GLY A 12 -4.90 11.14 -2.82
C GLY A 12 -5.76 11.53 -4.02
N LYS A 13 -5.18 12.24 -5.01
CA LYS A 13 -5.85 12.53 -6.30
C LYS A 13 -6.23 11.26 -7.09
N ASN A 14 -5.42 10.19 -6.96
CA ASN A 14 -5.70 8.92 -7.64
C ASN A 14 -6.86 8.18 -6.93
N HIS A 15 -6.89 8.23 -5.60
CA HIS A 15 -8.01 7.70 -4.82
C HIS A 15 -9.32 8.42 -5.15
N ALA A 16 -9.31 9.76 -5.15
CA ALA A 16 -10.48 10.56 -5.49
C ALA A 16 -11.02 10.22 -6.91
N ARG A 17 -10.13 9.99 -7.88
CA ARG A 17 -10.51 9.57 -9.23
C ARG A 17 -11.27 8.25 -9.20
N ILE A 18 -10.70 7.21 -8.59
CA ILE A 18 -11.31 5.88 -8.57
C ILE A 18 -12.61 5.86 -7.77
N LEU A 19 -12.65 6.54 -6.62
CA LEU A 19 -13.89 6.68 -5.84
C LEU A 19 -15.00 7.37 -6.64
N SER A 20 -14.65 8.38 -7.45
CA SER A 20 -15.58 9.03 -8.37
C SER A 20 -16.03 8.10 -9.49
N GLU A 21 -15.11 7.34 -10.11
CA GLU A 21 -15.42 6.33 -11.14
C GLU A 21 -16.36 5.23 -10.61
N PHE A 22 -16.23 4.87 -9.33
CA PHE A 22 -17.13 3.92 -8.66
C PHE A 22 -18.46 4.53 -8.23
N GLY A 23 -18.62 5.86 -8.36
CA GLY A 23 -19.85 6.56 -8.00
C GLY A 23 -20.10 6.61 -6.49
N VAL A 24 -19.06 6.46 -5.65
CA VAL A 24 -19.16 6.47 -4.18
C VAL A 24 -18.55 7.71 -3.52
N LEU A 25 -17.79 8.52 -4.26
CA LEU A 25 -17.21 9.77 -3.73
C LEU A 25 -18.33 10.76 -3.42
N SER A 26 -18.49 11.13 -2.15
CA SER A 26 -19.52 12.08 -1.72
C SER A 26 -18.98 13.48 -1.42
N SER A 27 -17.76 13.58 -0.92
CA SER A 27 -17.17 14.86 -0.54
C SER A 27 -15.64 14.78 -0.48
N ILE A 28 -15.00 15.94 -0.54
CA ILE A 28 -13.54 16.11 -0.45
C ILE A 28 -13.19 17.02 0.71
N CYS A 29 -12.13 16.65 1.45
CA CYS A 29 -11.51 17.49 2.46
C CYS A 29 -10.01 17.65 2.17
N ASP A 30 -9.54 18.90 2.08
CA ASP A 30 -8.11 19.21 1.98
C ASP A 30 -7.82 20.56 2.65
N MET A 31 -6.81 20.62 3.51
CA MET A 31 -6.41 21.87 4.19
C MET A 31 -6.02 22.99 3.21
N ASN A 32 -5.62 22.65 2.01
CA ASN A 32 -5.45 23.62 0.93
C ASN A 32 -6.81 23.87 0.27
N LYS A 33 -7.40 25.05 0.54
CA LYS A 33 -8.74 25.45 0.08
C LYS A 33 -8.89 25.43 -1.44
N GLU A 34 -7.87 25.90 -2.16
CA GLU A 34 -7.88 25.93 -3.61
C GLU A 34 -7.93 24.51 -4.16
N ARG A 35 -7.14 23.61 -3.58
CA ARG A 35 -7.13 22.20 -3.97
C ARG A 35 -8.42 21.48 -3.60
N ALA A 36 -8.97 21.72 -2.40
CA ALA A 36 -10.28 21.17 -2.01
C ALA A 36 -11.37 21.59 -3.02
N LYS A 37 -11.39 22.88 -3.37
CA LYS A 37 -12.31 23.44 -4.37
C LYS A 37 -12.10 22.83 -5.77
N GLU A 38 -10.86 22.81 -6.26
CA GLU A 38 -10.51 22.24 -7.57
C GLU A 38 -11.05 20.81 -7.73
N PHE A 39 -10.79 19.94 -6.74
CA PHE A 39 -11.23 18.55 -6.81
C PHE A 39 -12.73 18.39 -6.54
N GLY A 40 -13.34 19.22 -5.67
CA GLY A 40 -14.78 19.24 -5.46
C GLY A 40 -15.54 19.62 -6.73
N GLU A 41 -15.13 20.69 -7.41
CA GLU A 41 -15.69 21.11 -8.69
C GLU A 41 -15.45 20.07 -9.79
N LYS A 42 -14.24 19.51 -9.87
CA LYS A 42 -13.88 18.48 -10.86
C LYS A 42 -14.76 17.24 -10.79
N TYR A 43 -15.11 16.80 -9.59
CA TYR A 43 -15.92 15.58 -9.38
C TYR A 43 -17.39 15.89 -9.06
N ASN A 44 -17.78 17.19 -9.05
CA ASN A 44 -19.12 17.65 -8.73
C ASN A 44 -19.62 17.13 -7.38
N VAL A 45 -18.77 17.29 -6.34
CA VAL A 45 -19.05 16.90 -4.94
C VAL A 45 -18.77 18.08 -4.02
N ASN A 46 -19.32 18.04 -2.79
CA ASN A 46 -19.02 19.04 -1.77
C ASN A 46 -17.55 19.01 -1.40
N TYR A 47 -17.02 20.16 -0.95
CA TYR A 47 -15.63 20.26 -0.52
C TYR A 47 -15.49 21.11 0.74
N TYR A 48 -14.50 20.76 1.53
CA TYR A 48 -14.24 21.33 2.86
C TYR A 48 -12.74 21.53 3.07
N ASP A 49 -12.37 22.50 3.90
CA ASP A 49 -10.97 22.77 4.24
C ASP A 49 -10.57 22.29 5.64
N SER A 50 -11.50 21.66 6.37
CA SER A 50 -11.20 21.06 7.67
C SER A 50 -12.01 19.80 7.92
N LEU A 51 -11.48 18.92 8.77
CA LEU A 51 -12.13 17.68 9.19
C LEU A 51 -13.43 17.97 9.97
N ASP A 52 -13.42 18.98 10.86
CA ASP A 52 -14.59 19.35 11.64
C ASP A 52 -15.77 19.79 10.78
N GLN A 53 -15.50 20.54 9.71
CA GLN A 53 -16.54 20.96 8.78
C GLN A 53 -17.18 19.77 8.08
N ILE A 54 -16.37 18.84 7.53
CA ILE A 54 -16.91 17.69 6.81
C ILE A 54 -17.65 16.74 7.77
N MET A 55 -17.13 16.54 8.99
CA MET A 55 -17.77 15.72 10.02
C MET A 55 -19.12 16.29 10.48
N THR A 56 -19.26 17.62 10.44
CA THR A 56 -20.50 18.30 10.86
C THR A 56 -21.55 18.35 9.76
N ASN A 57 -21.12 18.52 8.51
CA ASN A 57 -22.04 18.83 7.41
C ASN A 57 -22.36 17.63 6.51
N GLU A 58 -21.61 16.53 6.62
CA GLU A 58 -21.76 15.36 5.75
C GLU A 58 -22.19 14.12 6.52
N ASP A 59 -23.10 13.36 5.93
CA ASP A 59 -23.39 11.99 6.33
C ASP A 59 -22.70 11.03 5.37
N PHE A 60 -21.76 10.21 5.88
CA PHE A 60 -20.95 9.29 5.09
C PHE A 60 -20.67 7.99 5.85
N ASP A 61 -20.34 6.94 5.11
CA ASP A 61 -20.09 5.60 5.66
C ASP A 61 -18.62 5.39 6.00
N GLY A 62 -17.71 5.94 5.20
CA GLY A 62 -16.28 5.76 5.38
C GLY A 62 -15.43 6.87 4.74
N ALA A 63 -14.14 6.83 5.04
CA ALA A 63 -13.19 7.84 4.59
C ALA A 63 -11.87 7.21 4.11
N PHE A 64 -11.27 7.82 3.09
CA PHE A 64 -9.89 7.58 2.66
C PHE A 64 -9.00 8.70 3.18
N ILE A 65 -7.95 8.35 3.91
CA ILE A 65 -6.97 9.28 4.47
C ILE A 65 -5.69 9.19 3.64
N CYS A 66 -5.41 10.25 2.87
CA CYS A 66 -4.21 10.39 2.02
C CYS A 66 -3.49 11.71 2.33
N THR A 67 -3.36 12.01 3.61
CA THR A 67 -2.66 13.17 4.17
C THR A 67 -1.20 12.83 4.50
N PRO A 68 -0.37 13.74 5.01
CA PRO A 68 0.93 13.38 5.55
C PRO A 68 0.82 12.37 6.71
N THR A 69 1.76 11.41 6.79
CA THR A 69 1.73 10.31 7.77
C THR A 69 1.57 10.80 9.22
N SER A 70 2.13 11.97 9.55
CA SER A 70 2.03 12.57 10.89
C SER A 70 0.59 12.85 11.35
N THR A 71 -0.35 12.95 10.43
CA THR A 71 -1.77 13.25 10.73
C THR A 71 -2.66 12.02 10.68
N HIS A 72 -2.17 10.87 10.20
CA HIS A 72 -2.97 9.66 10.00
C HIS A 72 -3.64 9.18 11.28
N SER A 73 -2.87 9.06 12.37
CA SER A 73 -3.38 8.51 13.65
C SER A 73 -4.48 9.36 14.25
N GLU A 74 -4.35 10.69 14.23
CA GLU A 74 -5.34 11.62 14.76
C GLU A 74 -6.64 11.57 13.96
N ILE A 75 -6.53 11.72 12.62
CA ILE A 75 -7.69 11.71 11.72
C ILE A 75 -8.43 10.37 11.80
N ALA A 76 -7.68 9.25 11.72
CA ALA A 76 -8.26 7.92 11.81
C ALA A 76 -8.96 7.68 13.15
N THR A 77 -8.37 8.15 14.26
CA THR A 77 -8.99 8.05 15.58
C THR A 77 -10.34 8.76 15.62
N GLN A 78 -10.41 10.01 15.16
CA GLN A 78 -11.66 10.77 15.13
C GLN A 78 -12.74 10.08 14.32
N LEU A 79 -12.39 9.55 13.13
CA LEU A 79 -13.33 8.84 12.26
C LEU A 79 -13.83 7.54 12.91
N ILE A 80 -12.93 6.71 13.45
CA ILE A 80 -13.27 5.45 14.11
C ILE A 80 -14.19 5.66 15.31
N GLU A 81 -13.92 6.68 16.15
CA GLU A 81 -14.74 7.04 17.32
C GLU A 81 -16.15 7.50 16.92
N ASN A 82 -16.28 8.07 15.71
CA ASN A 82 -17.56 8.39 15.08
C ASN A 82 -18.15 7.26 14.23
N LYS A 83 -17.65 6.02 14.41
CA LYS A 83 -18.12 4.79 13.75
C LYS A 83 -18.06 4.83 12.23
N LYS A 84 -17.06 5.53 11.68
CA LYS A 84 -16.81 5.56 10.24
C LYS A 84 -15.77 4.50 9.87
N HIS A 85 -15.94 3.84 8.72
CA HIS A 85 -14.96 2.94 8.14
C HIS A 85 -13.77 3.74 7.61
N VAL A 86 -12.55 3.24 7.77
CA VAL A 86 -11.36 4.03 7.47
C VAL A 86 -10.36 3.25 6.62
N PHE A 87 -9.98 3.83 5.52
CA PHE A 87 -8.81 3.46 4.74
C PHE A 87 -7.71 4.49 5.00
N VAL A 88 -6.53 4.05 5.42
CA VAL A 88 -5.37 4.91 5.68
C VAL A 88 -4.25 4.57 4.71
N GLU A 89 -3.72 5.57 4.00
CA GLU A 89 -2.52 5.36 3.19
C GLU A 89 -1.33 4.90 4.02
N LYS A 90 -0.44 4.17 3.36
CA LYS A 90 0.81 3.70 3.99
C LYS A 90 1.80 4.86 4.25
N PRO A 91 2.62 4.75 5.31
CA PRO A 91 2.41 3.86 6.44
C PRO A 91 1.21 4.29 7.26
N MET A 92 0.48 3.34 7.87
CA MET A 92 -0.72 3.65 8.67
C MET A 92 -0.42 4.66 9.78
N THR A 93 0.73 4.50 10.45
CA THR A 93 1.23 5.36 11.51
C THR A 93 2.75 5.38 11.49
N TYR A 94 3.38 6.35 12.16
CA TYR A 94 4.83 6.36 12.35
C TYR A 94 5.29 5.31 13.37
N LEU A 95 4.53 5.14 14.45
CA LEU A 95 4.87 4.22 15.54
C LEU A 95 3.91 3.04 15.51
N SER A 96 4.44 1.84 15.73
CA SER A 96 3.66 0.60 15.76
C SER A 96 2.59 0.63 16.85
N GLU A 97 2.91 1.20 18.03
CA GLU A 97 1.99 1.31 19.15
C GLU A 97 0.74 2.16 18.83
N ASP A 98 0.87 3.14 17.96
CA ASP A 98 -0.28 3.94 17.51
C ASP A 98 -1.12 3.16 16.49
N GLY A 99 -0.48 2.34 15.65
CA GLY A 99 -1.16 1.39 14.79
C GLY A 99 -1.98 0.37 15.57
N ASP A 100 -1.41 -0.21 16.61
CA ASP A 100 -2.09 -1.17 17.51
C ASP A 100 -3.31 -0.54 18.17
N LYS A 101 -3.18 0.70 18.67
CA LYS A 101 -4.32 1.44 19.26
C LYS A 101 -5.44 1.68 18.25
N LEU A 102 -5.11 2.01 16.98
CA LEU A 102 -6.10 2.17 15.92
C LEU A 102 -6.84 0.87 15.63
N VAL A 103 -6.12 -0.25 15.55
CA VAL A 103 -6.69 -1.59 15.33
C VAL A 103 -7.66 -1.96 16.47
N GLU A 104 -7.25 -1.75 17.73
CA GLU A 104 -8.11 -2.02 18.88
C GLU A 104 -9.37 -1.13 18.87
N LYS A 105 -9.22 0.16 18.57
CA LYS A 105 -10.35 1.10 18.46
C LYS A 105 -11.31 0.68 17.34
N ALA A 106 -10.80 0.30 16.18
CA ALA A 106 -11.62 -0.15 15.06
C ALA A 106 -12.41 -1.41 15.41
N LYS A 107 -11.78 -2.41 16.05
CA LYS A 107 -12.45 -3.62 16.55
C LYS A 107 -13.56 -3.28 17.55
N LYS A 108 -13.28 -2.40 18.54
CA LYS A 108 -14.26 -1.97 19.56
C LYS A 108 -15.46 -1.26 18.94
N ASN A 109 -15.24 -0.43 17.93
CA ASN A 109 -16.30 0.33 17.25
C ASN A 109 -16.97 -0.46 16.12
N LYS A 110 -16.48 -1.67 15.80
CA LYS A 110 -16.99 -2.55 14.73
C LYS A 110 -16.95 -1.88 13.36
N VAL A 111 -15.87 -1.17 13.07
CA VAL A 111 -15.61 -0.55 11.76
C VAL A 111 -14.46 -1.23 11.05
N VAL A 112 -14.47 -1.18 9.73
CA VAL A 112 -13.36 -1.64 8.90
C VAL A 112 -12.24 -0.60 8.99
N LEU A 113 -11.02 -1.06 9.25
CA LEU A 113 -9.79 -0.29 9.17
C LEU A 113 -8.83 -1.02 8.22
N THR A 114 -8.37 -0.33 7.19
CA THR A 114 -7.46 -0.87 6.17
C THR A 114 -6.28 0.07 5.96
N SER A 115 -5.10 -0.49 5.69
CA SER A 115 -3.92 0.28 5.27
C SER A 115 -3.63 0.06 3.79
N GLY A 116 -3.16 1.12 3.11
CA GLY A 116 -2.94 1.19 1.67
C GLY A 116 -1.70 0.41 1.18
N TYR A 117 -1.67 -0.90 1.34
CA TYR A 117 -0.61 -1.77 0.81
C TYR A 117 -0.97 -2.29 -0.58
N ILE A 118 -0.94 -1.40 -1.54
CA ILE A 118 -1.39 -1.58 -2.93
C ILE A 118 -0.80 -2.80 -3.64
N GLU A 119 0.44 -3.19 -3.31
CA GLU A 119 1.10 -4.30 -4.02
C GLU A 119 0.46 -5.66 -3.73
N ARG A 120 -0.27 -5.82 -2.63
CA ARG A 120 -1.09 -7.02 -2.38
C ARG A 120 -2.21 -7.20 -3.40
N PHE A 121 -2.60 -6.13 -4.10
CA PHE A 121 -3.64 -6.10 -5.14
C PHE A 121 -3.08 -6.06 -6.55
N ASN A 122 -1.77 -6.13 -6.71
CA ASN A 122 -1.13 -6.25 -8.01
C ASN A 122 -1.41 -7.65 -8.59
N PRO A 123 -2.02 -7.78 -9.78
CA PRO A 123 -2.39 -9.08 -10.35
C PRO A 123 -1.26 -10.08 -10.38
N ALA A 124 -0.03 -9.65 -10.73
CA ALA A 124 1.12 -10.55 -10.73
C ALA A 124 1.48 -11.05 -9.33
N VAL A 125 1.40 -10.19 -8.31
CA VAL A 125 1.67 -10.57 -6.91
C VAL A 125 0.60 -11.52 -6.38
N THR A 126 -0.67 -11.20 -6.66
CA THR A 126 -1.81 -12.07 -6.30
C THR A 126 -1.66 -13.45 -6.92
N ARG A 127 -1.29 -13.52 -8.20
CA ARG A 127 -1.07 -14.79 -8.89
C ARG A 127 0.10 -15.58 -8.30
N VAL A 128 1.21 -14.92 -7.98
CA VAL A 128 2.31 -15.60 -7.27
C VAL A 128 1.84 -16.14 -5.92
N LYS A 129 1.04 -15.38 -5.15
CA LYS A 129 0.48 -15.87 -3.88
C LYS A 129 -0.39 -17.12 -4.07
N GLU A 130 -1.17 -17.20 -5.15
CA GLU A 130 -1.96 -18.39 -5.48
C GLU A 130 -1.06 -19.62 -5.76
N PHE A 131 0.00 -19.47 -6.55
CA PHE A 131 0.98 -20.52 -6.78
C PHE A 131 1.62 -21.03 -5.48
N LEU A 132 1.99 -20.11 -4.60
CA LEU A 132 2.57 -20.45 -3.30
C LEU A 132 1.56 -21.18 -2.40
N LYS A 133 0.31 -20.72 -2.38
CA LYS A 133 -0.75 -21.32 -1.58
C LYS A 133 -1.14 -22.73 -2.07
N SER A 134 -1.13 -22.94 -3.39
CA SER A 134 -1.40 -24.25 -3.99
C SER A 134 -0.20 -25.19 -3.94
N LYS A 135 1.00 -24.67 -3.61
CA LYS A 135 2.28 -25.40 -3.68
C LYS A 135 2.59 -25.98 -5.07
N GLU A 136 2.09 -25.35 -6.13
CA GLU A 136 2.27 -25.81 -7.50
C GLU A 136 3.76 -25.95 -7.88
N TYR A 137 4.61 -25.13 -7.27
CA TYR A 137 6.07 -25.12 -7.50
C TYR A 137 6.87 -25.45 -6.23
N GLY A 138 6.26 -26.20 -5.30
CA GLY A 138 6.89 -26.59 -4.04
C GLY A 138 6.80 -25.53 -2.96
N GLU A 139 7.70 -25.61 -1.97
CA GLU A 139 7.74 -24.68 -0.83
C GLU A 139 8.51 -23.42 -1.17
N LEU A 140 8.00 -22.27 -0.77
CA LEU A 140 8.72 -21.01 -0.87
C LEU A 140 9.88 -20.96 0.15
N ILE A 141 11.10 -20.74 -0.36
CA ILE A 141 12.32 -20.67 0.46
C ILE A 141 12.84 -19.24 0.55
N ARG A 142 12.84 -18.50 -0.56
CA ARG A 142 13.48 -17.19 -0.61
C ARG A 142 12.69 -16.21 -1.46
N LEU A 143 12.68 -14.94 -1.02
CA LEU A 143 12.20 -13.78 -1.79
C LEU A 143 13.34 -12.78 -1.99
N GLU A 144 13.39 -12.17 -3.16
CA GLU A 144 14.37 -11.15 -3.53
C GLU A 144 13.66 -10.00 -4.22
N PHE A 145 13.64 -8.82 -3.59
CA PHE A 145 12.98 -7.63 -4.10
C PHE A 145 13.98 -6.59 -4.57
N TYR A 146 13.68 -5.96 -5.70
CA TYR A 146 14.43 -4.84 -6.28
C TYR A 146 13.48 -3.69 -6.59
N ARG A 147 13.68 -2.56 -5.92
CA ARG A 147 12.87 -1.36 -6.10
C ARG A 147 13.78 -0.14 -6.21
N GLU A 148 14.05 0.25 -7.44
CA GLU A 148 15.05 1.24 -7.78
C GLU A 148 14.48 2.29 -8.75
N HIS A 149 14.79 3.54 -8.51
CA HIS A 149 14.47 4.66 -9.41
C HIS A 149 15.16 5.95 -8.97
N ARG A 150 15.06 7.00 -9.77
CA ARG A 150 15.48 8.34 -9.34
C ARG A 150 14.56 8.85 -8.24
N MET A 151 15.16 9.61 -7.32
CA MET A 151 14.44 10.21 -6.21
C MET A 151 13.26 11.04 -6.69
N PRO A 152 12.05 10.81 -6.16
CA PRO A 152 10.88 11.62 -6.46
C PRO A 152 11.04 13.03 -5.87
N SER A 153 10.82 14.07 -6.68
CA SER A 153 11.03 15.48 -6.27
C SER A 153 10.09 15.96 -5.16
N HIS A 154 9.00 15.24 -4.91
CA HIS A 154 7.96 15.62 -3.94
C HIS A 154 8.16 14.99 -2.55
N ILE A 155 9.05 14.00 -2.40
CA ILE A 155 9.33 13.35 -1.12
C ILE A 155 10.48 14.11 -0.44
N LYS A 156 10.23 14.62 0.77
CA LYS A 156 11.19 15.41 1.53
C LYS A 156 11.25 15.07 3.02
N ASP A 157 10.27 14.40 3.52
CA ASP A 157 10.00 14.21 4.96
C ASP A 157 10.33 12.81 5.47
N VAL A 158 10.62 11.86 4.58
CA VAL A 158 10.94 10.47 4.94
C VAL A 158 12.05 9.90 4.05
N GLY A 159 12.72 8.86 4.55
CA GLY A 159 13.69 8.08 3.78
C GLY A 159 13.06 6.97 2.96
N ILE A 160 13.91 6.30 2.18
CA ILE A 160 13.49 5.25 1.25
C ILE A 160 12.85 4.05 1.94
N ILE A 161 13.21 3.78 3.19
CA ILE A 161 12.66 2.63 3.92
C ILE A 161 11.17 2.84 4.15
N TYR A 162 10.77 4.00 4.67
CA TYR A 162 9.37 4.33 4.96
C TYR A 162 8.53 4.60 3.71
N ASP A 163 9.12 5.17 2.67
CA ASP A 163 8.35 5.43 1.45
C ASP A 163 8.28 4.22 0.51
N THR A 164 9.41 3.55 0.32
CA THR A 164 9.58 2.59 -0.78
C THR A 164 9.72 1.15 -0.29
N SER A 165 10.67 0.87 0.62
CA SER A 165 10.94 -0.51 1.07
C SER A 165 9.78 -1.12 1.86
N VAL A 166 8.96 -0.31 2.50
CA VAL A 166 7.78 -0.75 3.25
C VAL A 166 6.80 -1.59 2.41
N HIS A 167 6.69 -1.32 1.11
CA HIS A 167 5.88 -2.12 0.20
C HIS A 167 6.41 -3.55 0.04
N ASP A 168 7.73 -3.68 -0.11
CA ASP A 168 8.37 -4.98 -0.32
C ASP A 168 8.47 -5.77 0.98
N ILE A 169 8.63 -5.08 2.12
CA ILE A 169 8.54 -5.68 3.47
C ILE A 169 7.16 -6.29 3.67
N ASP A 170 6.11 -5.51 3.40
CA ASP A 170 4.73 -5.96 3.49
C ASP A 170 4.43 -7.13 2.55
N THR A 171 4.87 -7.02 1.29
CA THR A 171 4.69 -8.08 0.28
C THR A 171 5.39 -9.37 0.71
N ALA A 172 6.61 -9.29 1.28
CA ALA A 172 7.34 -10.45 1.77
C ALA A 172 6.58 -11.15 2.91
N MET A 173 6.14 -10.39 3.91
CA MET A 173 5.34 -10.92 5.02
C MET A 173 4.03 -11.55 4.52
N TRP A 174 3.38 -10.92 3.55
CA TRP A 174 2.14 -11.44 2.98
C TRP A 174 2.36 -12.71 2.15
N LEU A 175 3.42 -12.78 1.35
CA LEU A 175 3.72 -13.96 0.55
C LEU A 175 4.10 -15.17 1.41
N PHE A 176 4.92 -14.98 2.46
CA PHE A 176 5.25 -16.03 3.42
C PHE A 176 4.10 -16.36 4.38
N ASP A 177 3.14 -15.45 4.57
CA ASP A 177 2.09 -15.51 5.59
C ASP A 177 2.66 -15.59 7.02
N GLU A 178 3.77 -14.90 7.23
CA GLU A 178 4.56 -14.93 8.46
C GLU A 178 5.11 -13.56 8.81
N THR A 179 5.38 -13.33 10.11
CA THR A 179 6.14 -12.18 10.60
C THR A 179 7.61 -12.59 10.73
N PRO A 180 8.57 -11.76 10.29
CA PRO A 180 9.99 -12.10 10.41
C PRO A 180 10.44 -12.15 11.89
N GLU A 181 11.33 -13.08 12.19
CA GLU A 181 11.95 -13.24 13.52
C GLU A 181 13.30 -12.51 13.61
N LEU A 182 13.92 -12.25 12.46
CA LEU A 182 15.22 -11.57 12.35
C LEU A 182 15.16 -10.46 11.31
N VAL A 183 15.74 -9.32 11.67
CA VAL A 183 15.93 -8.19 10.73
C VAL A 183 17.39 -7.75 10.78
N PHE A 184 18.02 -7.72 9.61
CA PHE A 184 19.33 -7.07 9.41
C PHE A 184 19.19 -6.04 8.29
N ALA A 185 19.65 -4.81 8.53
CA ALA A 185 19.57 -3.75 7.53
C ALA A 185 20.82 -2.88 7.51
N LYS A 186 21.19 -2.43 6.31
CA LYS A 186 22.18 -1.38 6.10
C LYS A 186 21.61 -0.36 5.13
N SER A 187 21.63 0.89 5.55
CA SER A 187 21.19 2.03 4.74
C SER A 187 22.25 3.12 4.70
N GLY A 188 22.09 4.04 3.78
CA GLY A 188 22.95 5.20 3.65
C GLY A 188 22.28 6.34 2.89
N SER A 189 22.95 7.49 2.86
CA SER A 189 22.47 8.68 2.18
C SER A 189 23.57 9.26 1.31
N ILE A 190 23.24 9.63 0.07
CA ILE A 190 24.09 10.35 -0.86
C ILE A 190 23.35 11.64 -1.23
N ASN A 191 23.90 12.80 -0.79
CA ASN A 191 23.34 14.12 -1.09
C ASN A 191 21.86 14.30 -0.69
N HIS A 192 21.45 13.68 0.41
CA HIS A 192 20.09 13.72 0.91
C HIS A 192 20.08 13.72 2.45
N GLU A 193 19.05 14.30 3.07
CA GLU A 193 18.89 14.37 4.52
C GLU A 193 18.57 13.00 5.13
N HIS A 194 17.67 12.25 4.47
CA HIS A 194 17.27 10.90 4.86
C HIS A 194 17.99 9.84 4.02
N GLU A 195 17.95 8.59 4.46
CA GLU A 195 18.50 7.47 3.69
C GLU A 195 17.82 7.37 2.32
N ASN A 196 18.62 7.25 1.26
CA ASN A 196 18.15 7.11 -0.12
C ASN A 196 18.61 5.83 -0.82
N PHE A 197 19.23 4.92 -0.07
CA PHE A 197 19.42 3.53 -0.43
C PHE A 197 19.42 2.65 0.82
N ALA A 198 18.92 1.43 0.68
CA ALA A 198 18.89 0.44 1.74
C ALA A 198 18.94 -0.99 1.19
N THR A 199 19.59 -1.88 1.93
CA THR A 199 19.45 -3.32 1.78
C THR A 199 18.97 -3.88 3.11
N ILE A 200 17.89 -4.66 3.05
CA ILE A 200 17.22 -5.24 4.22
C ILE A 200 17.15 -6.76 4.01
N MET A 201 17.49 -7.53 5.04
CA MET A 201 17.28 -8.96 5.09
C MET A 201 16.31 -9.27 6.23
N LEU A 202 15.27 -10.03 5.90
CA LEU A 202 14.27 -10.53 6.84
C LEU A 202 14.43 -12.05 6.94
N GLY A 203 14.62 -12.57 8.15
CA GLY A 203 14.63 -14.00 8.43
C GLY A 203 13.29 -14.42 9.02
N PHE A 204 12.71 -15.46 8.47
CA PHE A 204 11.44 -16.07 8.90
C PHE A 204 11.71 -17.47 9.47
N LYS A 205 10.68 -18.17 9.90
CA LYS A 205 10.81 -19.56 10.38
C LYS A 205 11.33 -20.49 9.29
N ASP A 206 11.89 -21.60 9.71
CA ASP A 206 12.34 -22.70 8.84
C ASP A 206 13.33 -22.24 7.74
N ASP A 207 14.29 -21.38 8.11
CA ASP A 207 15.37 -20.88 7.25
C ASP A 207 14.89 -20.07 6.02
N LYS A 208 13.66 -19.57 6.02
CA LYS A 208 13.14 -18.72 4.95
C LYS A 208 13.69 -17.30 5.04
N ILE A 209 14.00 -16.70 3.90
CA ILE A 209 14.68 -15.40 3.83
C ILE A 209 14.00 -14.52 2.79
N ALA A 210 13.82 -13.24 3.13
CA ALA A 210 13.59 -12.18 2.13
C ALA A 210 14.74 -11.18 2.13
N THR A 211 15.16 -10.76 0.93
CA THR A 211 16.10 -9.66 0.73
C THR A 211 15.44 -8.56 -0.06
N ILE A 212 15.61 -7.32 0.37
CA ILE A 212 15.01 -6.14 -0.22
C ILE A 212 16.13 -5.16 -0.53
N SER A 213 16.28 -4.78 -1.79
CA SER A 213 17.21 -3.77 -2.26
C SER A 213 16.45 -2.60 -2.84
N SER A 214 16.58 -1.43 -2.20
CA SER A 214 15.89 -0.22 -2.61
C SER A 214 16.86 0.93 -2.75
N ASN A 215 16.75 1.71 -3.84
CA ASN A 215 17.52 2.95 -3.98
C ASN A 215 16.80 4.01 -4.84
N TRP A 216 17.11 5.28 -4.54
CA TRP A 216 16.70 6.45 -5.32
C TRP A 216 17.85 7.01 -6.18
N ILE A 217 18.81 6.20 -6.54
CA ILE A 217 20.04 6.57 -7.25
C ILE A 217 20.01 6.07 -8.69
N THR A 218 19.45 4.89 -8.91
CA THR A 218 19.38 4.24 -10.22
C THR A 218 18.60 5.09 -11.23
N PRO A 219 19.13 5.36 -12.43
CA PRO A 219 18.48 6.22 -13.42
C PRO A 219 17.22 5.61 -14.04
N THR A 220 17.14 4.30 -14.10
CA THR A 220 15.99 3.55 -14.63
C THR A 220 15.09 3.08 -13.50
N ARG A 221 13.82 2.84 -13.83
CA ARG A 221 12.85 2.33 -12.87
C ARG A 221 12.84 0.81 -12.91
N VAL A 222 13.18 0.19 -11.78
CA VAL A 222 13.12 -1.26 -11.56
C VAL A 222 12.15 -1.54 -10.42
N ARG A 223 11.19 -2.41 -10.62
CA ARG A 223 10.27 -2.89 -9.58
C ARG A 223 9.92 -4.34 -9.87
N ASN A 224 10.67 -5.26 -9.30
CA ASN A 224 10.43 -6.69 -9.49
C ASN A 224 10.82 -7.49 -8.26
N PHE A 225 10.44 -8.75 -8.25
CA PHE A 225 10.92 -9.70 -7.28
C PHE A 225 11.07 -11.10 -7.87
N ASN A 226 11.87 -11.92 -7.20
CA ASN A 226 11.98 -13.34 -7.42
C ASN A 226 11.44 -14.08 -6.22
N ALA A 227 10.59 -15.09 -6.43
CA ALA A 227 10.24 -16.10 -5.45
C ALA A 227 10.95 -17.40 -5.82
N VAL A 228 11.85 -17.86 -4.97
CA VAL A 228 12.58 -19.12 -5.14
C VAL A 228 11.87 -20.19 -4.33
N CYS A 229 11.30 -21.15 -5.02
CA CYS A 229 10.65 -22.32 -4.46
C CYS A 229 11.53 -23.56 -4.63
N THR A 230 11.18 -24.69 -4.02
CA THR A 230 11.93 -25.95 -4.13
C THR A 230 12.01 -26.45 -5.57
N ASP A 231 10.97 -26.23 -6.38
CA ASP A 231 10.83 -26.79 -7.72
C ASP A 231 10.83 -25.75 -8.85
N ALA A 232 10.86 -24.44 -8.51
CA ALA A 232 10.87 -23.36 -9.47
C ALA A 232 11.45 -22.05 -8.94
N ARG A 233 11.84 -21.18 -9.87
CA ARG A 233 12.02 -19.76 -9.63
C ARG A 233 10.93 -18.98 -10.36
N ILE A 234 10.24 -18.10 -9.65
CA ILE A 234 9.17 -17.27 -10.20
C ILE A 234 9.66 -15.82 -10.19
N PHE A 235 9.86 -15.24 -11.36
CA PHE A 235 10.10 -13.82 -11.55
C PHE A 235 8.76 -13.09 -11.71
N SER A 236 8.61 -11.95 -11.05
CA SER A 236 7.42 -11.09 -11.16
C SER A 236 7.83 -9.61 -11.26
N ASP A 237 7.26 -8.90 -12.22
CA ASP A 237 7.45 -7.46 -12.40
C ASP A 237 6.19 -6.70 -12.00
N PHE A 238 6.32 -5.78 -11.04
CA PHE A 238 5.19 -5.01 -10.51
C PHE A 238 4.64 -3.97 -11.52
N ILE A 239 5.46 -3.53 -12.47
CA ILE A 239 5.09 -2.48 -13.43
C ILE A 239 4.38 -3.08 -14.63
N THR A 240 4.99 -4.11 -15.23
CA THR A 240 4.43 -4.80 -16.41
C THR A 240 3.39 -5.83 -16.03
N GLN A 241 3.33 -6.24 -14.75
CA GLN A 241 2.50 -7.33 -14.24
C GLN A 241 2.78 -8.67 -14.94
N GLU A 242 4.01 -8.85 -15.40
CA GLU A 242 4.46 -10.08 -16.03
C GLU A 242 5.00 -11.06 -15.00
N ILE A 243 4.75 -12.34 -15.25
CA ILE A 243 5.26 -13.45 -14.46
C ILE A 243 6.03 -14.36 -15.40
N ARG A 244 7.20 -14.84 -14.96
CA ARG A 244 7.95 -15.91 -15.63
C ARG A 244 8.32 -16.98 -14.61
N VAL A 245 7.94 -18.20 -14.91
CA VAL A 245 8.26 -19.38 -14.11
C VAL A 245 9.36 -20.17 -14.80
N GLU A 246 10.42 -20.48 -14.07
CA GLU A 246 11.57 -21.25 -14.50
C GLU A 246 11.64 -22.53 -13.67
N THR A 247 11.61 -23.69 -14.34
CA THR A 247 11.72 -25.03 -13.74
C THR A 247 12.86 -25.80 -14.40
N GLU A 248 13.20 -26.99 -13.91
CA GLU A 248 14.16 -27.88 -14.57
C GLU A 248 13.77 -28.24 -16.01
N ASN A 249 12.48 -28.24 -16.32
CA ASN A 249 11.94 -28.62 -17.63
C ASN A 249 11.83 -27.45 -18.63
N GLY A 250 12.22 -26.23 -18.23
CA GLY A 250 12.17 -25.04 -19.06
C GLY A 250 11.47 -23.86 -18.39
N SER A 251 11.11 -22.87 -19.20
CA SER A 251 10.43 -21.67 -18.69
C SER A 251 9.13 -21.36 -19.43
N HIS A 252 8.17 -20.79 -18.74
CA HIS A 252 6.94 -20.30 -19.32
C HIS A 252 6.47 -19.01 -18.62
N SER A 253 5.60 -18.24 -19.30
CA SER A 253 5.03 -17.01 -18.77
C SER A 253 3.51 -17.14 -18.77
N PRO A 254 2.90 -17.33 -17.57
CA PRO A 254 1.46 -17.31 -17.45
C PRO A 254 0.90 -15.95 -17.91
N ARG A 255 -0.22 -15.98 -18.63
CA ARG A 255 -0.91 -14.77 -19.03
C ARG A 255 -1.95 -14.42 -17.98
N GLU A 256 -1.74 -13.29 -17.30
CA GLU A 256 -2.69 -12.75 -16.34
C GLU A 256 -3.34 -11.48 -16.91
N PRO A 257 -4.64 -11.28 -16.70
CA PRO A 257 -5.29 -10.02 -17.03
C PRO A 257 -4.66 -8.87 -16.24
N LYS A 258 -4.21 -7.84 -16.94
CA LYS A 258 -3.70 -6.63 -16.28
C LYS A 258 -4.85 -5.84 -15.70
N ALA A 259 -4.67 -5.30 -14.50
CA ALA A 259 -5.62 -4.44 -13.83
C ALA A 259 -4.89 -3.32 -13.07
N GLU A 260 -5.60 -2.25 -12.76
CA GLU A 260 -5.07 -1.18 -11.91
C GLU A 260 -5.13 -1.63 -10.43
N PRO A 261 -3.98 -1.85 -9.76
CA PRO A 261 -3.97 -2.35 -8.38
C PRO A 261 -4.75 -1.47 -7.41
N LEU A 262 -4.68 -0.13 -7.56
CA LEU A 262 -5.41 0.80 -6.72
C LEU A 262 -6.94 0.64 -6.85
N SER A 263 -7.42 0.36 -8.04
CA SER A 263 -8.85 0.09 -8.26
C SER A 263 -9.30 -1.19 -7.54
N LEU A 264 -8.47 -2.23 -7.57
CA LEU A 264 -8.74 -3.49 -6.86
C LEU A 264 -8.69 -3.31 -5.33
N GLU A 265 -7.71 -2.57 -4.83
CA GLU A 265 -7.57 -2.25 -3.41
C GLU A 265 -8.78 -1.48 -2.86
N ILE A 266 -9.18 -0.41 -3.56
CA ILE A 266 -10.37 0.38 -3.19
C ILE A 266 -11.62 -0.49 -3.24
N ARG A 267 -11.79 -1.33 -4.27
CA ARG A 267 -12.91 -2.27 -4.37
C ARG A 267 -12.95 -3.21 -3.17
N ASN A 268 -11.83 -3.78 -2.79
CA ASN A 268 -11.74 -4.68 -1.63
C ASN A 268 -12.17 -3.99 -0.33
N PHE A 269 -11.76 -2.74 -0.12
CA PHE A 269 -12.21 -1.96 1.04
C PHE A 269 -13.73 -1.74 1.04
N LEU A 270 -14.30 -1.33 -0.10
CA LEU A 270 -15.75 -1.12 -0.24
C LEU A 270 -16.54 -2.43 -0.03
N ASP A 271 -16.06 -3.54 -0.58
CA ASP A 271 -16.66 -4.86 -0.41
C ASP A 271 -16.59 -5.32 1.05
N SER A 272 -15.50 -5.01 1.76
CA SER A 272 -15.36 -5.29 3.20
C SER A 272 -16.37 -4.51 4.05
N ILE A 273 -16.73 -3.29 3.66
CA ILE A 273 -17.78 -2.51 4.33
C ILE A 273 -19.15 -3.18 4.12
N ASP A 274 -19.40 -3.69 2.93
CA ASP A 274 -20.65 -4.41 2.58
C ASP A 274 -20.71 -5.83 3.17
N GLY A 275 -19.65 -6.31 3.86
CA GLY A 275 -19.58 -7.65 4.43
C GLY A 275 -19.36 -8.78 3.42
N LYS A 276 -18.75 -8.47 2.28
CA LYS A 276 -18.44 -9.42 1.19
C LYS A 276 -17.03 -9.98 1.31
#